data_85040a480556731e9a78019f826a2b9a
#
_entry.id   85040a480556731e9a78019f826a2b9a
#
_cell.length_a   1.000
_cell.length_b   1.000
_cell.length_c   1.000
_cell.angle_alpha   90.00
_cell.angle_beta   90.00
_cell.angle_gamma   90.00
#
_symmetry.space_group_name_H-M   'P 1'
#
loop_
_entity.id
_entity.type
_entity.pdbx_description
1 polymer ?
#
loop_
_entity_poly.entity_id
_entity_poly.type
_entity_poly.pdbx_seq_one_letter_code
_entity_poly.pdbx_strand_id
1 'polypeptide(L)'
;MTEQIVYSVQDFQAVCNQIMETAFSGVIVEGEVASFKENQGKYIFFDLKEGDASVGCFMMKFALRFPVKDGMKVRVRAVPKLTKWGKFSLTVQAIVPVGEGDIKKSFELLKKKLTAEGLFAPEKKRPIPANLTKIGVISSTQAAGYADFCKILNERWGGLSVSVAHTQVQGMVAADQIIKALNYFNERGEVQIIAIIRGGGSADDLAVFNDEALVRAVAASKIPVITGIGHEIDTSLCDLAADIVASTPSNVAQMLTRDKKEIINAVRNDIIRTQKLFNLRIDEKIRRNREELTQIEQNIVVKITTELTQIQSIMQRLAEMDPEKVLKRGYAILAGEIKQGGVVKITTETQNLEAEIKKIEERNDG
;
A
#
# COMPACT_ATOMS: atom_id res chain seq x y z
N MET A 1 -23.65 -69.44 -36.07
CA MET A 1 -24.21 -69.60 -34.70
C MET A 1 -23.41 -68.71 -33.83
N THR A 2 -24.00 -67.62 -33.37
CA THR A 2 -23.37 -66.69 -32.38
C THR A 2 -23.36 -67.45 -31.05
N GLU A 3 -22.19 -67.85 -30.52
CA GLU A 3 -22.05 -68.39 -29.18
C GLU A 3 -22.70 -67.39 -28.21
N GLN A 4 -23.77 -67.88 -27.53
CA GLN A 4 -24.39 -67.09 -26.47
C GLN A 4 -23.46 -67.11 -25.26
N ILE A 5 -22.89 -65.92 -24.94
CA ILE A 5 -22.03 -65.72 -23.76
C ILE A 5 -22.94 -65.83 -22.52
N VAL A 6 -22.68 -66.75 -21.62
CA VAL A 6 -23.37 -66.86 -20.34
C VAL A 6 -22.59 -66.11 -19.28
N TYR A 7 -23.20 -65.10 -18.68
CA TYR A 7 -22.61 -64.30 -17.62
C TYR A 7 -23.05 -64.74 -16.23
N SER A 8 -22.19 -64.72 -15.24
CA SER A 8 -22.64 -64.71 -13.86
C SER A 8 -23.34 -63.33 -13.55
N VAL A 9 -24.16 -63.33 -12.48
CA VAL A 9 -24.82 -62.03 -12.07
C VAL A 9 -23.82 -60.95 -11.79
N GLN A 10 -22.69 -61.29 -11.19
CA GLN A 10 -21.61 -60.29 -10.90
C GLN A 10 -20.96 -59.84 -12.19
N ASP A 11 -20.63 -60.70 -13.11
CA ASP A 11 -20.01 -60.37 -14.39
C ASP A 11 -20.95 -59.48 -15.24
N PHE A 12 -22.25 -59.85 -15.28
CA PHE A 12 -23.24 -59.02 -15.96
C PHE A 12 -23.34 -57.59 -15.39
N GLN A 13 -23.38 -57.46 -14.05
CA GLN A 13 -23.39 -56.15 -13.41
C GLN A 13 -22.09 -55.40 -13.68
N ALA A 14 -20.93 -56.05 -13.68
CA ALA A 14 -19.65 -55.44 -14.01
C ALA A 14 -19.62 -54.89 -15.44
N VAL A 15 -20.08 -55.70 -16.42
CA VAL A 15 -20.19 -55.30 -17.83
C VAL A 15 -21.13 -54.10 -17.99
N CYS A 16 -22.32 -54.14 -17.34
CA CYS A 16 -23.26 -53.02 -17.38
C CYS A 16 -22.63 -51.74 -16.82
N ASN A 17 -21.93 -51.81 -15.68
CA ASN A 17 -21.26 -50.67 -15.09
C ASN A 17 -20.14 -50.14 -16.00
N GLN A 18 -19.36 -51.04 -16.63
CA GLN A 18 -18.32 -50.65 -17.57
C GLN A 18 -18.88 -49.92 -18.81
N ILE A 19 -20.00 -50.43 -19.36
CA ILE A 19 -20.68 -49.75 -20.49
C ILE A 19 -21.19 -48.39 -20.05
N MET A 20 -21.84 -48.28 -18.89
CA MET A 20 -22.32 -46.98 -18.37
C MET A 20 -21.20 -46.02 -18.11
N GLU A 21 -20.08 -46.44 -17.55
CA GLU A 21 -18.92 -45.60 -17.26
C GLU A 21 -18.23 -45.09 -18.55
N THR A 22 -18.21 -45.96 -19.59
CA THR A 22 -17.66 -45.61 -20.90
C THR A 22 -18.59 -44.66 -21.67
N ALA A 23 -19.90 -44.94 -21.66
CA ALA A 23 -20.90 -44.11 -22.36
C ALA A 23 -21.18 -42.76 -21.67
N PHE A 24 -21.09 -42.74 -20.35
CA PHE A 24 -21.48 -41.64 -19.50
C PHE A 24 -20.35 -41.29 -18.50
N SER A 25 -19.20 -40.86 -18.97
CA SER A 25 -18.02 -40.52 -18.15
C SER A 25 -18.23 -39.35 -17.16
N GLY A 26 -19.45 -38.81 -17.12
CA GLY A 26 -19.89 -37.74 -16.22
C GLY A 26 -21.10 -37.06 -16.82
N VAL A 27 -22.31 -37.48 -16.42
CA VAL A 27 -23.57 -36.84 -16.87
C VAL A 27 -23.90 -35.66 -15.98
N ILE A 28 -24.51 -34.65 -16.57
CA ILE A 28 -25.12 -33.55 -15.84
C ILE A 28 -26.65 -33.76 -15.94
N VAL A 29 -27.29 -33.88 -14.77
CA VAL A 29 -28.74 -34.07 -14.66
C VAL A 29 -29.32 -32.95 -13.82
N GLU A 30 -30.44 -32.40 -14.26
CA GLU A 30 -31.16 -31.34 -13.55
C GLU A 30 -32.52 -31.90 -13.11
N GLY A 31 -32.95 -31.53 -11.90
CA GLY A 31 -34.22 -31.99 -11.36
C GLY A 31 -34.49 -31.41 -9.97
N GLU A 32 -35.66 -31.70 -9.44
CA GLU A 32 -36.08 -31.32 -8.09
C GLU A 32 -35.68 -32.40 -7.09
N VAL A 33 -35.12 -31.99 -5.96
CA VAL A 33 -34.72 -32.90 -4.87
C VAL A 33 -35.93 -33.35 -4.10
N ALA A 34 -36.01 -34.64 -3.90
CA ALA A 34 -37.02 -35.25 -3.06
C ALA A 34 -36.39 -36.34 -2.15
N SER A 35 -37.03 -36.61 -1.03
CA SER A 35 -36.61 -37.66 -0.08
C SER A 35 -35.18 -37.52 0.41
N PHE A 36 -34.69 -36.31 0.61
CA PHE A 36 -33.33 -36.04 1.06
C PHE A 36 -33.07 -36.61 2.45
N LYS A 37 -32.11 -37.54 2.55
CA LYS A 37 -31.74 -38.21 3.80
C LYS A 37 -30.23 -38.26 3.97
N GLU A 38 -29.77 -37.83 5.13
CA GLU A 38 -28.41 -38.05 5.58
C GLU A 38 -28.34 -39.33 6.42
N ASN A 39 -27.43 -40.21 6.09
CA ASN A 39 -27.25 -41.48 6.79
C ASN A 39 -25.84 -41.56 7.40
N GLN A 40 -25.79 -41.90 8.69
CA GLN A 40 -24.56 -42.09 9.49
C GLN A 40 -23.58 -40.88 9.44
N GLY A 41 -24.07 -39.66 9.12
CA GLY A 41 -23.21 -38.49 9.00
C GLY A 41 -22.18 -38.53 7.84
N LYS A 42 -22.21 -39.55 7.00
CA LYS A 42 -21.24 -39.78 5.91
C LYS A 42 -21.87 -39.87 4.53
N TYR A 43 -23.11 -40.35 4.44
CA TYR A 43 -23.77 -40.66 3.19
C TYR A 43 -25.05 -39.87 3.04
N ILE A 44 -25.32 -39.41 1.81
CA ILE A 44 -26.51 -38.69 1.43
C ILE A 44 -27.23 -39.49 0.35
N PHE A 45 -28.53 -39.66 0.52
CA PHE A 45 -29.42 -40.25 -0.43
C PHE A 45 -30.57 -39.29 -0.72
N PHE A 46 -30.93 -39.17 -1.97
CA PHE A 46 -32.07 -38.35 -2.41
C PHE A 46 -32.54 -38.84 -3.78
N ASP A 47 -33.72 -38.45 -4.17
CA ASP A 47 -34.26 -38.66 -5.50
C ASP A 47 -34.25 -37.37 -6.28
N LEU A 48 -33.83 -37.40 -7.55
CA LEU A 48 -34.07 -36.33 -8.50
C LEU A 48 -35.35 -36.62 -9.27
N LYS A 49 -36.26 -35.64 -9.28
CA LYS A 49 -37.57 -35.74 -9.93
C LYS A 49 -37.74 -34.67 -11.00
N GLU A 50 -38.41 -35.07 -12.09
CA GLU A 50 -38.90 -34.15 -13.10
C GLU A 50 -40.20 -34.74 -13.66
N GLY A 51 -41.36 -34.08 -13.35
CA GLY A 51 -42.66 -34.66 -13.63
C GLY A 51 -42.84 -36.06 -12.98
N ASP A 52 -43.14 -37.06 -13.78
CA ASP A 52 -43.30 -38.44 -13.31
C ASP A 52 -41.99 -39.23 -13.28
N ALA A 53 -40.91 -38.69 -13.82
CA ALA A 53 -39.61 -39.34 -13.84
C ALA A 53 -38.86 -39.12 -12.50
N SER A 54 -38.21 -40.20 -12.02
CA SER A 54 -37.40 -40.15 -10.80
C SER A 54 -36.18 -41.03 -10.92
N VAL A 55 -35.06 -40.55 -10.39
CA VAL A 55 -33.83 -41.33 -10.31
C VAL A 55 -33.18 -41.18 -8.93
N GLY A 56 -32.84 -42.32 -8.32
CA GLY A 56 -32.14 -42.34 -7.03
C GLY A 56 -30.72 -41.86 -7.14
N CYS A 57 -30.31 -40.97 -6.21
CA CYS A 57 -29.01 -40.37 -6.12
C CYS A 57 -28.33 -40.78 -4.82
N PHE A 58 -27.02 -41.00 -4.92
CA PHE A 58 -26.13 -41.26 -3.79
C PHE A 58 -24.94 -40.29 -3.86
N MET A 59 -24.57 -39.70 -2.73
CA MET A 59 -23.34 -38.93 -2.64
C MET A 59 -22.68 -39.07 -1.27
N MET A 60 -21.38 -38.76 -1.21
CA MET A 60 -20.66 -38.65 0.04
C MET A 60 -20.91 -37.25 0.65
N LYS A 61 -21.09 -37.14 1.95
CA LYS A 61 -21.40 -35.89 2.63
C LYS A 61 -20.35 -34.81 2.39
N PHE A 62 -19.07 -35.17 2.30
CA PHE A 62 -18.00 -34.19 2.03
C PHE A 62 -18.11 -33.53 0.64
N ALA A 63 -18.84 -34.14 -0.30
CA ALA A 63 -19.10 -33.59 -1.63
C ALA A 63 -20.29 -32.63 -1.64
N LEU A 64 -21.07 -32.55 -0.55
CA LEU A 64 -22.17 -31.61 -0.39
C LEU A 64 -21.61 -30.23 0.06
N ARG A 65 -21.50 -29.31 -0.86
CA ARG A 65 -20.93 -27.96 -0.62
C ARG A 65 -21.96 -26.86 -0.53
N PHE A 66 -23.20 -27.20 -0.79
CA PHE A 66 -24.33 -26.27 -0.71
C PHE A 66 -25.43 -26.90 0.17
N PRO A 67 -26.11 -26.08 1.00
CA PRO A 67 -27.29 -26.58 1.70
C PRO A 67 -28.39 -26.96 0.69
N VAL A 68 -28.82 -28.21 0.72
CA VAL A 68 -29.86 -28.78 -0.13
C VAL A 68 -31.01 -29.24 0.74
N LYS A 69 -32.24 -28.98 0.28
CA LYS A 69 -33.49 -29.42 0.92
C LYS A 69 -34.45 -29.96 -0.13
N ASP A 70 -35.43 -30.75 0.32
CA ASP A 70 -36.53 -31.22 -0.55
C ASP A 70 -37.26 -30.01 -1.18
N GLY A 71 -37.62 -30.17 -2.44
CA GLY A 71 -38.27 -29.16 -3.27
C GLY A 71 -37.32 -28.16 -3.93
N MET A 72 -36.00 -28.25 -3.68
CA MET A 72 -35.02 -27.41 -4.37
C MET A 72 -34.69 -27.98 -5.74
N LYS A 73 -34.64 -27.10 -6.76
CA LYS A 73 -34.16 -27.44 -8.08
C LYS A 73 -32.62 -27.41 -8.10
N VAL A 74 -32.01 -28.54 -8.51
CA VAL A 74 -30.55 -28.69 -8.49
C VAL A 74 -30.06 -29.29 -9.80
N ARG A 75 -28.79 -29.05 -10.09
CA ARG A 75 -28.04 -29.67 -11.15
C ARG A 75 -26.93 -30.52 -10.51
N VAL A 76 -26.90 -31.80 -10.86
CA VAL A 76 -25.91 -32.74 -10.35
C VAL A 76 -24.99 -33.21 -11.46
N ARG A 77 -23.69 -33.31 -11.15
CA ARG A 77 -22.75 -34.07 -11.95
C ARG A 77 -22.57 -35.43 -11.33
N ALA A 78 -22.89 -36.49 -12.08
CA ALA A 78 -22.95 -37.81 -11.55
C ALA A 78 -22.45 -38.86 -12.54
N VAL A 79 -22.14 -40.05 -12.03
CA VAL A 79 -21.86 -41.26 -12.83
C VAL A 79 -22.99 -42.24 -12.56
N PRO A 80 -23.70 -42.69 -13.60
CA PRO A 80 -24.71 -43.71 -13.43
C PRO A 80 -24.07 -45.06 -13.06
N LYS A 81 -24.72 -45.79 -12.13
CA LYS A 81 -24.19 -47.03 -11.62
C LYS A 81 -25.29 -48.00 -11.22
N LEU A 82 -25.13 -49.28 -11.56
CA LEU A 82 -25.87 -50.34 -10.96
C LEU A 82 -25.23 -50.73 -9.63
N THR A 83 -26.02 -50.65 -8.55
CA THR A 83 -25.59 -51.12 -7.24
C THR A 83 -25.48 -52.63 -7.21
N LYS A 84 -24.77 -53.18 -6.23
CA LYS A 84 -24.68 -54.65 -6.04
C LYS A 84 -26.04 -55.36 -5.82
N TRP A 85 -27.08 -54.59 -5.52
CA TRP A 85 -28.45 -55.09 -5.41
C TRP A 85 -29.28 -54.91 -6.70
N GLY A 86 -28.64 -54.56 -7.83
CA GLY A 86 -29.30 -54.39 -9.12
C GLY A 86 -30.10 -53.07 -9.26
N LYS A 87 -30.00 -52.17 -8.30
CA LYS A 87 -30.71 -50.88 -8.42
C LYS A 87 -29.87 -49.90 -9.22
N PHE A 88 -30.48 -49.22 -10.17
CA PHE A 88 -29.89 -48.08 -10.89
C PHE A 88 -29.85 -46.87 -9.99
N SER A 89 -28.73 -46.15 -9.94
CA SER A 89 -28.58 -44.92 -9.19
C SER A 89 -27.49 -44.03 -9.80
N LEU A 90 -27.58 -42.73 -9.53
CA LEU A 90 -26.56 -41.77 -9.87
C LEU A 90 -25.59 -41.59 -8.68
N THR A 91 -24.31 -41.87 -8.89
CA THR A 91 -23.28 -41.53 -7.92
C THR A 91 -22.89 -40.06 -8.16
N VAL A 92 -23.38 -39.16 -7.32
CA VAL A 92 -23.22 -37.71 -7.46
C VAL A 92 -21.85 -37.31 -6.97
N GLN A 93 -21.12 -36.56 -7.82
CA GLN A 93 -19.81 -36.02 -7.56
C GLN A 93 -19.87 -34.54 -7.15
N ALA A 94 -20.83 -33.79 -7.72
CA ALA A 94 -21.07 -32.40 -7.39
C ALA A 94 -22.56 -32.07 -7.55
N ILE A 95 -23.06 -31.14 -6.73
CA ILE A 95 -24.43 -30.68 -6.75
C ILE A 95 -24.41 -29.15 -6.60
N VAL A 96 -25.22 -28.46 -7.40
CA VAL A 96 -25.38 -27.00 -7.32
C VAL A 96 -26.86 -26.64 -7.42
N PRO A 97 -27.34 -25.65 -6.66
CA PRO A 97 -28.72 -25.15 -6.81
C PRO A 97 -28.86 -24.46 -8.16
N VAL A 98 -30.08 -24.52 -8.73
CA VAL A 98 -30.43 -23.88 -10.01
C VAL A 98 -31.68 -23.02 -9.83
N GLY A 99 -31.71 -21.86 -10.52
CA GLY A 99 -32.80 -20.89 -10.40
C GLY A 99 -32.58 -19.89 -9.26
N GLU A 100 -32.93 -18.64 -9.50
CA GLU A 100 -32.66 -17.52 -8.60
C GLU A 100 -33.17 -17.74 -7.16
N GLY A 101 -34.36 -18.32 -7.00
CA GLY A 101 -34.98 -18.57 -5.71
C GLY A 101 -34.19 -19.55 -4.85
N ASP A 102 -33.75 -20.67 -5.44
CA ASP A 102 -33.04 -21.73 -4.71
C ASP A 102 -31.58 -21.37 -4.50
N ILE A 103 -30.96 -20.65 -5.42
CA ILE A 103 -29.62 -20.06 -5.23
C ILE A 103 -29.64 -19.09 -4.04
N LYS A 104 -30.61 -18.18 -3.99
CA LYS A 104 -30.75 -17.22 -2.88
C LYS A 104 -31.01 -17.91 -1.54
N LYS A 105 -31.87 -18.91 -1.53
CA LYS A 105 -32.19 -19.70 -0.32
C LYS A 105 -30.96 -20.46 0.19
N SER A 106 -30.21 -21.09 -0.70
CA SER A 106 -28.95 -21.76 -0.37
C SER A 106 -27.91 -20.78 0.15
N PHE A 107 -27.76 -19.62 -0.48
CA PHE A 107 -26.89 -18.52 -0.05
C PHE A 107 -27.19 -18.07 1.39
N GLU A 108 -28.47 -17.75 1.71
CA GLU A 108 -28.84 -17.29 3.04
C GLU A 108 -28.59 -18.34 4.14
N LEU A 109 -28.89 -19.61 3.86
CA LEU A 109 -28.62 -20.72 4.79
C LEU A 109 -27.13 -20.86 5.06
N LEU A 110 -26.29 -20.81 4.01
CA LEU A 110 -24.85 -20.96 4.16
C LEU A 110 -24.23 -19.73 4.81
N LYS A 111 -24.66 -18.52 4.44
CA LYS A 111 -24.25 -17.27 5.08
C LYS A 111 -24.50 -17.30 6.58
N LYS A 112 -25.71 -17.69 7.01
CA LYS A 112 -26.05 -17.82 8.43
C LYS A 112 -25.13 -18.79 9.18
N LYS A 113 -24.87 -19.95 8.57
CA LYS A 113 -23.97 -20.99 9.12
C LYS A 113 -22.54 -20.43 9.31
N LEU A 114 -21.95 -19.87 8.24
CA LEU A 114 -20.56 -19.41 8.24
C LEU A 114 -20.37 -18.14 9.09
N THR A 115 -21.39 -17.29 9.20
CA THR A 115 -21.38 -16.13 10.12
C THR A 115 -21.38 -16.60 11.57
N ALA A 116 -22.17 -17.60 11.93
CA ALA A 116 -22.19 -18.18 13.28
C ALA A 116 -20.83 -18.82 13.68
N GLU A 117 -20.10 -19.33 12.68
CA GLU A 117 -18.72 -19.83 12.86
C GLU A 117 -17.66 -18.69 12.93
N GLY A 118 -18.07 -17.45 12.74
CA GLY A 118 -17.18 -16.29 12.75
C GLY A 118 -16.21 -16.23 11.56
N LEU A 119 -16.59 -16.81 10.40
CA LEU A 119 -15.70 -16.89 9.23
C LEU A 119 -15.49 -15.51 8.59
N PHE A 120 -16.48 -14.66 8.67
CA PHE A 120 -16.49 -13.31 8.07
C PHE A 120 -16.09 -12.20 9.03
N ALA A 121 -15.56 -12.54 10.21
CA ALA A 121 -15.20 -11.56 11.23
C ALA A 121 -14.11 -10.59 10.71
N PRO A 122 -14.30 -9.26 10.87
CA PRO A 122 -13.35 -8.26 10.37
C PRO A 122 -11.93 -8.44 10.93
N GLU A 123 -11.81 -8.97 12.15
CA GLU A 123 -10.53 -9.21 12.83
C GLU A 123 -9.67 -10.29 12.15
N LYS A 124 -10.30 -11.14 11.32
CA LYS A 124 -9.61 -12.17 10.56
C LYS A 124 -9.08 -11.68 9.23
N LYS A 125 -9.47 -10.47 8.79
CA LYS A 125 -9.06 -9.91 7.51
C LYS A 125 -7.62 -9.41 7.58
N ARG A 126 -6.86 -9.76 6.55
CA ARG A 126 -5.43 -9.47 6.44
C ARG A 126 -5.21 -8.12 5.76
N PRO A 127 -4.23 -7.32 6.24
CA PRO A 127 -3.90 -6.05 5.59
C PRO A 127 -3.23 -6.29 4.23
N ILE A 128 -3.49 -5.39 3.27
CA ILE A 128 -2.76 -5.40 2.00
C ILE A 128 -1.36 -4.84 2.21
N PRO A 129 -0.32 -5.48 1.65
CA PRO A 129 1.03 -4.91 1.64
C PRO A 129 1.07 -3.56 0.90
N ALA A 130 1.71 -2.56 1.50
CA ALA A 130 1.77 -1.20 0.96
C ALA A 130 2.54 -1.11 -0.38
N ASN A 131 3.52 -2.00 -0.58
CA ASN A 131 4.37 -2.04 -1.77
C ASN A 131 4.24 -3.40 -2.44
N LEU A 132 3.31 -3.49 -3.38
CA LEU A 132 3.10 -4.69 -4.17
C LEU A 132 4.10 -4.74 -5.33
N THR A 133 4.77 -5.88 -5.47
CA THR A 133 5.68 -6.20 -6.58
C THR A 133 5.29 -7.48 -7.28
N LYS A 134 4.64 -8.42 -6.56
CA LYS A 134 4.25 -9.73 -7.07
C LYS A 134 2.80 -10.04 -6.72
N ILE A 135 1.98 -10.31 -7.73
CA ILE A 135 0.55 -10.58 -7.59
C ILE A 135 0.25 -11.96 -8.18
N GLY A 136 -0.52 -12.76 -7.45
CA GLY A 136 -1.13 -14.00 -7.95
C GLY A 136 -2.51 -13.67 -8.52
N VAL A 137 -2.84 -14.17 -9.69
CA VAL A 137 -4.16 -14.00 -10.32
C VAL A 137 -4.76 -15.36 -10.60
N ILE A 138 -5.97 -15.58 -10.12
CA ILE A 138 -6.79 -16.77 -10.38
C ILE A 138 -7.94 -16.34 -11.28
N SER A 139 -7.89 -16.74 -12.54
CA SER A 139 -8.89 -16.35 -13.55
C SER A 139 -8.81 -17.23 -14.79
N SER A 140 -9.82 -17.12 -15.64
CA SER A 140 -9.72 -17.58 -17.03
C SER A 140 -8.98 -16.53 -17.87
N THR A 141 -7.83 -16.89 -18.41
CA THR A 141 -7.03 -15.99 -19.27
C THR A 141 -7.73 -15.64 -20.59
N GLN A 142 -8.78 -16.38 -20.92
CA GLN A 142 -9.60 -16.15 -22.13
C GLN A 142 -10.78 -15.18 -21.85
N ALA A 143 -11.07 -14.89 -20.58
CA ALA A 143 -12.19 -14.05 -20.20
C ALA A 143 -11.87 -12.56 -20.42
N ALA A 144 -12.86 -11.79 -20.88
CA ALA A 144 -12.74 -10.33 -21.06
C ALA A 144 -12.29 -9.62 -19.79
N GLY A 145 -12.79 -10.03 -18.61
CA GLY A 145 -12.39 -9.45 -17.32
C GLY A 145 -10.89 -9.56 -17.01
N TYR A 146 -10.23 -10.64 -17.43
CA TYR A 146 -8.78 -10.76 -17.31
C TYR A 146 -8.04 -9.80 -18.23
N ALA A 147 -8.51 -9.64 -19.46
CA ALA A 147 -7.93 -8.69 -20.40
C ALA A 147 -8.05 -7.24 -19.90
N ASP A 148 -9.22 -6.88 -19.35
CA ASP A 148 -9.46 -5.56 -18.77
C ASP A 148 -8.57 -5.31 -17.54
N PHE A 149 -8.43 -6.32 -16.66
CA PHE A 149 -7.51 -6.27 -15.52
C PHE A 149 -6.07 -5.97 -15.97
N CYS A 150 -5.56 -6.73 -16.95
CA CYS A 150 -4.20 -6.55 -17.48
C CYS A 150 -4.01 -5.17 -18.12
N LYS A 151 -5.00 -4.69 -18.89
CA LYS A 151 -4.97 -3.36 -19.52
C LYS A 151 -4.82 -2.26 -18.47
N ILE A 152 -5.70 -2.23 -17.47
CA ILE A 152 -5.68 -1.22 -16.40
C ILE A 152 -4.38 -1.30 -15.59
N LEU A 153 -3.90 -2.50 -15.27
CA LEU A 153 -2.66 -2.70 -14.54
C LEU A 153 -1.46 -2.07 -15.28
N ASN A 154 -1.35 -2.31 -16.59
CA ASN A 154 -0.27 -1.76 -17.42
C ASN A 154 -0.36 -0.25 -17.60
N GLU A 155 -1.57 0.29 -17.74
CA GLU A 155 -1.80 1.73 -17.91
C GLU A 155 -1.44 2.51 -16.64
N ARG A 156 -1.74 1.95 -15.45
CA ARG A 156 -1.58 2.66 -14.17
C ARG A 156 -0.17 2.57 -13.61
N TRP A 157 0.46 1.40 -13.61
CA TRP A 157 1.72 1.24 -12.90
C TRP A 157 2.85 0.67 -13.76
N GLY A 158 2.65 -0.48 -14.37
CA GLY A 158 3.75 -1.26 -14.95
C GLY A 158 4.75 -1.77 -13.89
N GLY A 159 5.55 -2.77 -14.24
CA GLY A 159 6.60 -3.29 -13.37
C GLY A 159 6.15 -4.24 -12.25
N LEU A 160 4.86 -4.60 -12.21
CA LEU A 160 4.36 -5.67 -11.34
C LEU A 160 4.58 -7.03 -12.01
N SER A 161 5.10 -7.99 -11.24
CA SER A 161 5.15 -9.40 -11.66
C SER A 161 3.80 -10.05 -11.37
N VAL A 162 3.14 -10.56 -12.42
CA VAL A 162 1.84 -11.21 -12.32
C VAL A 162 2.00 -12.69 -12.61
N SER A 163 1.76 -13.53 -11.60
CA SER A 163 1.69 -14.98 -11.74
C SER A 163 0.23 -15.41 -11.92
N VAL A 164 -0.10 -16.04 -13.04
CA VAL A 164 -1.48 -16.41 -13.38
C VAL A 164 -1.68 -17.90 -13.23
N ALA A 165 -2.65 -18.27 -12.41
CA ALA A 165 -3.22 -19.61 -12.39
C ALA A 165 -4.47 -19.63 -13.28
N HIS A 166 -4.33 -20.20 -14.48
CA HIS A 166 -5.47 -20.35 -15.39
C HIS A 166 -6.48 -21.35 -14.81
N THR A 167 -7.70 -20.88 -14.57
CA THR A 167 -8.80 -21.68 -14.01
C THR A 167 -10.09 -21.37 -14.74
N GLN A 168 -11.00 -22.33 -14.77
CA GLN A 168 -12.40 -22.00 -15.05
C GLN A 168 -12.95 -21.23 -13.86
N VAL A 169 -13.68 -20.14 -14.14
CA VAL A 169 -14.30 -19.27 -13.13
C VAL A 169 -15.83 -19.37 -13.17
N GLN A 170 -16.36 -20.36 -13.87
CA GLN A 170 -17.77 -20.69 -13.98
C GLN A 170 -17.94 -22.18 -14.22
N GLY A 171 -19.14 -22.71 -13.93
CA GLY A 171 -19.46 -24.13 -14.04
C GLY A 171 -19.02 -24.96 -12.83
N MET A 172 -19.48 -26.23 -12.79
CA MET A 172 -19.43 -27.09 -11.59
C MET A 172 -18.03 -27.48 -11.12
N VAL A 173 -17.00 -27.33 -11.95
CA VAL A 173 -15.61 -27.67 -11.61
C VAL A 173 -14.77 -26.45 -11.16
N ALA A 174 -15.32 -25.25 -11.32
CA ALA A 174 -14.59 -24.02 -11.10
C ALA A 174 -14.14 -23.88 -9.63
N ALA A 175 -15.00 -24.20 -8.65
CA ALA A 175 -14.65 -24.14 -7.25
C ALA A 175 -13.40 -24.97 -6.91
N ASP A 176 -13.33 -26.22 -7.41
CA ASP A 176 -12.18 -27.11 -7.18
C ASP A 176 -10.89 -26.58 -7.82
N GLN A 177 -10.99 -26.01 -9.02
CA GLN A 177 -9.83 -25.43 -9.70
C GLN A 177 -9.32 -24.17 -8.96
N ILE A 178 -10.22 -23.30 -8.49
CA ILE A 178 -9.87 -22.11 -7.72
C ILE A 178 -9.22 -22.49 -6.39
N ILE A 179 -9.76 -23.51 -5.69
CA ILE A 179 -9.17 -24.02 -4.43
C ILE A 179 -7.75 -24.56 -4.67
N LYS A 180 -7.53 -25.33 -5.74
CA LYS A 180 -6.20 -25.83 -6.11
C LYS A 180 -5.24 -24.68 -6.40
N ALA A 181 -5.67 -23.66 -7.11
CA ALA A 181 -4.87 -22.47 -7.41
C ALA A 181 -4.54 -21.66 -6.15
N LEU A 182 -5.50 -21.50 -5.23
CA LEU A 182 -5.29 -20.87 -3.93
C LEU A 182 -4.23 -21.61 -3.11
N ASN A 183 -4.35 -22.92 -3.00
CA ASN A 183 -3.39 -23.76 -2.27
C ASN A 183 -2.00 -23.68 -2.90
N TYR A 184 -1.89 -23.73 -4.22
CA TYR A 184 -0.63 -23.57 -4.94
C TYR A 184 0.08 -22.25 -4.59
N PHE A 185 -0.61 -21.12 -4.60
CA PHE A 185 -0.02 -19.84 -4.22
C PHE A 185 0.36 -19.79 -2.74
N ASN A 186 -0.48 -20.34 -1.86
CA ASN A 186 -0.21 -20.37 -0.41
C ASN A 186 0.99 -21.27 -0.04
N GLU A 187 1.20 -22.38 -0.77
CA GLU A 187 2.33 -23.29 -0.55
C GLU A 187 3.65 -22.67 -1.04
N ARG A 188 3.63 -21.97 -2.20
CA ARG A 188 4.81 -21.33 -2.74
C ARG A 188 5.18 -20.05 -2.03
N GLY A 189 4.22 -19.27 -1.56
CA GLY A 189 4.47 -18.01 -0.86
C GLY A 189 5.21 -16.94 -1.69
N GLU A 190 5.21 -17.08 -3.02
CA GLU A 190 5.97 -16.18 -3.92
C GLU A 190 5.24 -14.88 -4.25
N VAL A 191 3.92 -14.83 -3.99
CA VAL A 191 3.06 -13.66 -4.27
C VAL A 191 2.64 -12.98 -2.97
N GLN A 192 2.42 -11.68 -3.02
CA GLN A 192 2.09 -10.87 -1.87
C GLN A 192 0.58 -10.72 -1.66
N ILE A 193 -0.20 -10.91 -2.73
CA ILE A 193 -1.66 -10.88 -2.74
C ILE A 193 -2.18 -11.81 -3.83
N ILE A 194 -3.33 -12.41 -3.60
CA ILE A 194 -4.03 -13.25 -4.57
C ILE A 194 -5.30 -12.54 -5.03
N ALA A 195 -5.45 -12.32 -6.32
CA ALA A 195 -6.65 -11.77 -6.93
C ALA A 195 -7.49 -12.89 -7.56
N ILE A 196 -8.73 -13.05 -7.11
CA ILE A 196 -9.71 -13.92 -7.75
C ILE A 196 -10.62 -13.04 -8.59
N ILE A 197 -10.50 -13.12 -9.90
CA ILE A 197 -11.24 -12.26 -10.81
C ILE A 197 -12.08 -13.07 -11.80
N ARG A 198 -13.28 -12.56 -12.06
CA ARG A 198 -14.21 -13.09 -13.04
C ARG A 198 -14.75 -11.95 -13.90
N GLY A 199 -14.90 -12.20 -15.18
CA GLY A 199 -15.64 -11.29 -16.08
C GLY A 199 -17.14 -11.35 -15.85
N GLY A 200 -17.91 -10.58 -16.56
CA GLY A 200 -19.39 -10.61 -16.54
C GLY A 200 -19.94 -11.99 -16.90
N GLY A 201 -21.15 -12.31 -16.46
CA GLY A 201 -21.86 -13.56 -16.70
C GLY A 201 -23.17 -13.59 -15.93
N SER A 202 -23.92 -14.69 -16.01
CA SER A 202 -25.22 -14.86 -15.37
C SER A 202 -25.12 -15.01 -13.84
N ALA A 203 -26.24 -14.81 -13.12
CA ALA A 203 -26.33 -15.07 -11.67
C ALA A 203 -26.03 -16.54 -11.34
N ASP A 204 -26.40 -17.47 -12.20
CA ASP A 204 -26.09 -18.91 -12.05
C ASP A 204 -24.57 -19.15 -12.03
N ASP A 205 -23.80 -18.39 -12.80
CA ASP A 205 -22.34 -18.48 -12.82
C ASP A 205 -21.70 -17.94 -11.54
N LEU A 206 -22.39 -17.06 -10.79
CA LEU A 206 -21.93 -16.57 -9.49
C LEU A 206 -22.13 -17.61 -8.37
N ALA A 207 -23.02 -18.58 -8.55
CA ALA A 207 -23.28 -19.61 -7.55
C ALA A 207 -22.01 -20.37 -7.14
N VAL A 208 -21.04 -20.52 -8.03
CA VAL A 208 -19.74 -21.16 -7.75
C VAL A 208 -19.00 -20.49 -6.58
N PHE A 209 -19.09 -19.17 -6.47
CA PHE A 209 -18.43 -18.40 -5.41
C PHE A 209 -19.18 -18.43 -4.07
N ASN A 210 -20.28 -19.16 -4.02
CA ASN A 210 -21.02 -19.52 -2.81
C ASN A 210 -20.74 -20.96 -2.35
N ASP A 211 -19.80 -21.66 -2.98
CA ASP A 211 -19.34 -23.00 -2.57
C ASP A 211 -18.68 -22.94 -1.19
N GLU A 212 -19.17 -23.74 -0.22
CA GLU A 212 -18.66 -23.72 1.16
C GLU A 212 -17.17 -24.04 1.25
N ALA A 213 -16.66 -25.00 0.46
CA ALA A 213 -15.25 -25.36 0.49
C ALA A 213 -14.36 -24.23 -0.07
N LEU A 214 -14.82 -23.57 -1.12
CA LEU A 214 -14.13 -22.40 -1.69
C LEU A 214 -14.10 -21.22 -0.70
N VAL A 215 -15.23 -20.88 -0.09
CA VAL A 215 -15.33 -19.82 0.90
C VAL A 215 -14.39 -20.08 2.09
N ARG A 216 -14.35 -21.32 2.57
CA ARG A 216 -13.42 -21.71 3.64
C ARG A 216 -11.95 -21.63 3.21
N ALA A 217 -11.63 -22.00 1.98
CA ALA A 217 -10.28 -21.90 1.44
C ALA A 217 -9.82 -20.44 1.32
N VAL A 218 -10.70 -19.53 0.90
CA VAL A 218 -10.43 -18.07 0.85
C VAL A 218 -10.16 -17.53 2.25
N ALA A 219 -11.03 -17.86 3.22
CA ALA A 219 -10.85 -17.41 4.61
C ALA A 219 -9.56 -17.97 5.25
N ALA A 220 -9.19 -19.22 4.93
CA ALA A 220 -8.00 -19.89 5.46
C ALA A 220 -6.70 -19.55 4.70
N SER A 221 -6.75 -18.76 3.65
CA SER A 221 -5.55 -18.36 2.90
C SER A 221 -4.54 -17.67 3.80
N LYS A 222 -3.26 -17.97 3.64
CA LYS A 222 -2.16 -17.29 4.36
C LYS A 222 -1.81 -15.95 3.71
N ILE A 223 -2.04 -15.84 2.41
CA ILE A 223 -1.80 -14.65 1.59
C ILE A 223 -3.11 -13.87 1.51
N PRO A 224 -3.10 -12.53 1.62
CA PRO A 224 -4.30 -11.72 1.46
C PRO A 224 -5.00 -11.98 0.12
N VAL A 225 -6.33 -12.04 0.14
CA VAL A 225 -7.15 -12.31 -1.04
C VAL A 225 -8.02 -11.09 -1.36
N ILE A 226 -7.97 -10.67 -2.62
CA ILE A 226 -8.91 -9.69 -3.18
C ILE A 226 -9.79 -10.37 -4.22
N THR A 227 -11.09 -10.09 -4.16
CA THR A 227 -12.06 -10.59 -5.13
C THR A 227 -12.54 -9.48 -6.06
N GLY A 228 -12.77 -9.82 -7.31
CA GLY A 228 -13.41 -8.98 -8.32
C GLY A 228 -14.32 -9.86 -9.16
N ILE A 229 -15.39 -10.39 -8.53
CA ILE A 229 -16.19 -11.49 -9.05
C ILE A 229 -17.50 -11.00 -9.65
N GLY A 230 -18.16 -10.01 -9.01
CA GLY A 230 -19.50 -9.56 -9.35
C GLY A 230 -19.60 -8.04 -9.50
N HIS A 231 -20.83 -7.56 -9.72
CA HIS A 231 -21.19 -6.15 -9.67
C HIS A 231 -21.62 -5.80 -8.23
N GLU A 232 -21.71 -4.52 -7.91
CA GLU A 232 -22.04 -4.02 -6.55
C GLU A 232 -23.33 -4.59 -5.94
N ILE A 233 -24.23 -5.14 -6.77
CA ILE A 233 -25.56 -5.62 -6.37
C ILE A 233 -25.52 -7.10 -5.91
N ASP A 234 -24.55 -7.90 -6.37
CA ASP A 234 -24.54 -9.35 -6.17
C ASP A 234 -23.28 -9.80 -5.39
N THR A 235 -23.27 -9.58 -4.09
CA THR A 235 -22.19 -10.01 -3.20
C THR A 235 -22.17 -11.53 -3.02
N SER A 236 -21.08 -12.21 -3.34
CA SER A 236 -20.89 -13.64 -3.09
C SER A 236 -20.39 -13.93 -1.66
N LEU A 237 -20.49 -15.19 -1.21
CA LEU A 237 -19.89 -15.59 0.07
C LEU A 237 -18.36 -15.56 0.03
N CYS A 238 -17.74 -15.75 -1.13
CA CYS A 238 -16.31 -15.53 -1.31
C CYS A 238 -15.92 -14.06 -1.07
N ASP A 239 -16.76 -13.10 -1.50
CA ASP A 239 -16.52 -11.68 -1.24
C ASP A 239 -16.56 -11.39 0.26
N LEU A 240 -17.52 -11.97 0.99
CA LEU A 240 -17.57 -11.83 2.46
C LEU A 240 -16.34 -12.41 3.15
N ALA A 241 -15.77 -13.49 2.62
CA ALA A 241 -14.58 -14.16 3.17
C ALA A 241 -13.25 -13.49 2.75
N ALA A 242 -13.22 -12.81 1.60
CA ALA A 242 -12.04 -12.13 1.10
C ALA A 242 -11.63 -10.96 2.00
N ASP A 243 -10.36 -10.60 1.98
CA ASP A 243 -9.83 -9.47 2.73
C ASP A 243 -10.31 -8.15 2.15
N ILE A 244 -10.41 -8.08 0.83
CA ILE A 244 -10.91 -6.92 0.09
C ILE A 244 -11.82 -7.38 -1.03
N VAL A 245 -12.82 -6.57 -1.28
CA VAL A 245 -13.80 -6.76 -2.35
C VAL A 245 -13.72 -5.60 -3.33
N ALA A 246 -13.61 -5.92 -4.59
CA ALA A 246 -13.71 -4.97 -5.70
C ALA A 246 -14.95 -5.31 -6.55
N SER A 247 -15.60 -4.30 -7.08
CA SER A 247 -16.82 -4.48 -7.89
C SER A 247 -16.57 -5.11 -9.26
N THR A 248 -15.34 -4.99 -9.79
CA THR A 248 -14.99 -5.51 -11.12
C THR A 248 -13.51 -5.88 -11.18
N PRO A 249 -13.08 -6.70 -12.16
CA PRO A 249 -11.66 -6.96 -12.43
C PRO A 249 -10.84 -5.70 -12.65
N SER A 250 -11.38 -4.70 -13.34
CA SER A 250 -10.75 -3.40 -13.55
C SER A 250 -10.56 -2.65 -12.23
N ASN A 251 -11.52 -2.72 -11.33
CA ASN A 251 -11.43 -2.13 -10.01
C ASN A 251 -10.38 -2.84 -9.13
N VAL A 252 -10.24 -4.17 -9.24
CA VAL A 252 -9.14 -4.91 -8.60
C VAL A 252 -7.79 -4.32 -9.04
N ALA A 253 -7.57 -4.12 -10.35
CA ALA A 253 -6.33 -3.55 -10.87
C ALA A 253 -6.08 -2.14 -10.33
N GLN A 254 -7.12 -1.31 -10.21
CA GLN A 254 -7.03 0.03 -9.62
C GLN A 254 -6.66 0.01 -8.14
N MET A 255 -7.25 -0.88 -7.35
CA MET A 255 -6.95 -1.01 -5.93
C MET A 255 -5.55 -1.55 -5.65
N LEU A 256 -5.02 -2.41 -6.52
CA LEU A 256 -3.69 -3.00 -6.40
C LEU A 256 -2.57 -2.09 -6.93
N THR A 257 -2.90 -1.02 -7.66
CA THR A 257 -1.91 -0.14 -8.30
C THR A 257 -2.11 1.31 -7.91
N ARG A 258 -0.99 1.99 -7.65
CA ARG A 258 -0.98 3.46 -7.59
C ARG A 258 -0.97 4.03 -9.01
N ASP A 259 -1.49 5.23 -9.18
CA ASP A 259 -1.40 5.90 -10.47
C ASP A 259 0.01 6.47 -10.67
N LYS A 260 0.71 5.94 -11.67
CA LYS A 260 2.06 6.40 -12.03
C LYS A 260 2.12 7.90 -12.33
N LYS A 261 1.06 8.45 -12.95
CA LYS A 261 0.98 9.87 -13.26
C LYS A 261 0.88 10.72 -12.00
N GLU A 262 0.09 10.29 -11.02
CA GLU A 262 -0.02 10.98 -9.72
C GLU A 262 1.31 11.00 -8.98
N ILE A 263 2.03 9.87 -8.96
CA ILE A 263 3.34 9.78 -8.31
C ILE A 263 4.37 10.68 -9.01
N ILE A 264 4.42 10.65 -10.35
CA ILE A 264 5.32 11.52 -11.11
C ILE A 264 5.02 12.99 -10.83
N ASN A 265 3.74 13.38 -10.80
CA ASN A 265 3.33 14.75 -10.51
C ASN A 265 3.68 15.15 -9.06
N ALA A 266 3.47 14.27 -8.08
CA ALA A 266 3.86 14.51 -6.70
C ALA A 266 5.37 14.75 -6.59
N VAL A 267 6.20 13.87 -7.16
CA VAL A 267 7.66 14.02 -7.18
C VAL A 267 8.08 15.32 -7.88
N ARG A 268 7.47 15.65 -9.02
CA ARG A 268 7.75 16.90 -9.73
C ARG A 268 7.44 18.13 -8.87
N ASN A 269 6.30 18.14 -8.18
CA ASN A 269 5.92 19.22 -7.28
C ASN A 269 6.87 19.35 -6.09
N ASP A 270 7.34 18.23 -5.53
CA ASP A 270 8.31 18.24 -4.44
C ASP A 270 9.68 18.78 -4.89
N ILE A 271 10.11 18.44 -6.11
CA ILE A 271 11.34 19.02 -6.70
C ILE A 271 11.20 20.54 -6.86
N ILE A 272 10.10 21.01 -7.43
CA ILE A 272 9.85 22.46 -7.61
C ILE A 272 9.82 23.17 -6.25
N ARG A 273 9.16 22.60 -5.26
CA ARG A 273 9.11 23.15 -3.90
C ARG A 273 10.49 23.23 -3.25
N THR A 274 11.27 22.17 -3.37
CA THR A 274 12.64 22.10 -2.84
C THR A 274 13.53 23.15 -3.51
N GLN A 275 13.43 23.29 -4.83
CA GLN A 275 14.18 24.30 -5.57
C GLN A 275 13.83 25.72 -5.14
N LYS A 276 12.53 26.03 -4.94
CA LYS A 276 12.10 27.34 -4.41
C LYS A 276 12.67 27.62 -3.03
N LEU A 277 12.60 26.65 -2.11
CA LEU A 277 13.14 26.79 -0.77
C LEU A 277 14.65 26.98 -0.77
N PHE A 278 15.35 26.29 -1.65
CA PHE A 278 16.80 26.44 -1.81
C PHE A 278 17.16 27.83 -2.29
N ASN A 279 16.49 28.36 -3.32
CA ASN A 279 16.72 29.73 -3.84
C ASN A 279 16.44 30.78 -2.76
N LEU A 280 15.33 30.64 -2.02
CA LEU A 280 15.03 31.57 -0.92
C LEU A 280 16.14 31.60 0.15
N ARG A 281 16.69 30.42 0.50
CA ARG A 281 17.80 30.35 1.47
C ARG A 281 19.09 30.97 0.94
N ILE A 282 19.37 30.81 -0.36
CA ILE A 282 20.53 31.47 -1.00
C ILE A 282 20.35 32.97 -0.97
N ASP A 283 19.19 33.48 -1.38
CA ASP A 283 18.91 34.95 -1.40
C ASP A 283 19.01 35.53 0.00
N GLU A 284 18.48 34.88 1.00
CA GLU A 284 18.59 35.29 2.41
C GLU A 284 20.04 35.29 2.88
N LYS A 285 20.84 34.31 2.51
CA LYS A 285 22.27 34.24 2.87
C LYS A 285 23.07 35.36 2.17
N ILE A 286 22.78 35.60 0.89
CA ILE A 286 23.40 36.69 0.13
C ILE A 286 23.06 38.06 0.76
N ARG A 287 21.80 38.28 1.13
CA ARG A 287 21.36 39.51 1.79
C ARG A 287 22.08 39.71 3.12
N ARG A 288 22.12 38.69 3.97
CA ARG A 288 22.81 38.73 5.26
C ARG A 288 24.30 39.05 5.11
N ASN A 289 24.98 38.40 4.17
CA ASN A 289 26.39 38.64 3.91
C ASN A 289 26.64 40.10 3.43
N ARG A 290 25.73 40.66 2.62
CA ARG A 290 25.83 42.08 2.20
C ARG A 290 25.66 43.04 3.38
N GLU A 291 24.67 42.77 4.24
CA GLU A 291 24.45 43.58 5.46
C GLU A 291 25.67 43.51 6.39
N GLU A 292 26.26 42.34 6.60
CA GLU A 292 27.50 42.16 7.38
C GLU A 292 28.68 42.94 6.78
N LEU A 293 28.88 42.89 5.45
CA LEU A 293 29.93 43.61 4.76
C LEU A 293 29.76 45.14 4.93
N THR A 294 28.54 45.66 4.73
CA THR A 294 28.24 47.08 4.93
C THR A 294 28.52 47.50 6.36
N GLN A 295 28.19 46.71 7.35
CA GLN A 295 28.47 47.01 8.75
C GLN A 295 29.99 47.02 9.03
N ILE A 296 30.74 46.09 8.43
CA ILE A 296 32.22 46.06 8.55
C ILE A 296 32.81 47.32 7.91
N GLU A 297 32.38 47.72 6.72
CA GLU A 297 32.83 48.95 6.05
C GLU A 297 32.59 50.21 6.94
N GLN A 298 31.37 50.34 7.48
CA GLN A 298 31.04 51.46 8.40
C GLN A 298 31.94 51.45 9.64
N ASN A 299 32.15 50.32 10.27
CA ASN A 299 32.98 50.16 11.45
C ASN A 299 34.45 50.56 11.15
N ILE A 300 34.97 50.16 9.97
CA ILE A 300 36.34 50.56 9.53
C ILE A 300 36.44 52.08 9.34
N VAL A 301 35.47 52.70 8.65
CA VAL A 301 35.45 54.14 8.44
C VAL A 301 35.41 54.89 9.77
N VAL A 302 34.53 54.49 10.69
CA VAL A 302 34.45 55.09 12.03
C VAL A 302 35.78 54.98 12.78
N LYS A 303 36.39 53.78 12.76
CA LYS A 303 37.67 53.57 13.44
C LYS A 303 38.78 54.43 12.86
N ILE A 304 38.93 54.46 11.52
CA ILE A 304 39.92 55.33 10.85
C ILE A 304 39.70 56.79 11.20
N THR A 305 38.46 57.30 11.15
CA THR A 305 38.14 58.72 11.49
C THR A 305 38.49 59.03 12.93
N THR A 306 38.20 58.12 13.86
CA THR A 306 38.54 58.31 15.29
C THR A 306 40.04 58.36 15.50
N GLU A 307 40.81 57.43 14.90
CA GLU A 307 42.27 57.45 14.99
C GLU A 307 42.88 58.76 14.38
N LEU A 308 42.38 59.17 13.20
CA LEU A 308 42.79 60.41 12.58
C LEU A 308 42.55 61.63 13.49
N THR A 309 41.36 61.69 14.13
CA THR A 309 41.03 62.80 15.08
C THR A 309 41.96 62.79 16.29
N GLN A 310 42.27 61.57 16.82
CA GLN A 310 43.25 61.49 17.92
C GLN A 310 44.63 61.94 17.51
N ILE A 311 45.12 61.53 16.33
CA ILE A 311 46.41 62.02 15.80
C ILE A 311 46.43 63.57 15.65
N GLN A 312 45.37 64.15 15.07
CA GLN A 312 45.24 65.55 14.93
C GLN A 312 45.29 66.27 16.29
N SER A 313 44.59 65.73 17.30
CA SER A 313 44.61 66.33 18.66
C SER A 313 46.01 66.30 19.31
N ILE A 314 46.72 65.17 19.09
CA ILE A 314 48.11 65.03 19.59
C ILE A 314 49.04 66.02 18.86
N MET A 315 48.92 66.15 17.54
CA MET A 315 49.69 67.12 16.75
C MET A 315 49.42 68.51 17.19
N GLN A 316 48.17 68.87 17.48
CA GLN A 316 47.83 70.22 17.98
C GLN A 316 48.47 70.46 19.36
N ARG A 317 48.41 69.56 20.29
CA ARG A 317 49.06 69.62 21.59
C ARG A 317 50.60 69.82 21.47
N LEU A 318 51.21 69.02 20.56
CA LEU A 318 52.63 69.13 20.28
C LEU A 318 53.00 70.50 19.72
N ALA A 319 52.13 71.05 18.81
CA ALA A 319 52.33 72.40 18.26
C ALA A 319 52.14 73.47 19.30
N GLU A 320 51.35 73.27 20.34
CA GLU A 320 51.17 74.19 21.47
C GLU A 320 52.38 74.13 22.44
N MET A 321 53.09 73.04 22.52
CA MET A 321 54.28 72.87 23.33
C MET A 321 55.58 73.29 22.62
N ASP A 322 55.45 73.76 21.38
CA ASP A 322 56.61 74.22 20.63
C ASP A 322 57.24 75.43 21.36
N PRO A 323 58.49 75.33 21.84
CA PRO A 323 59.17 76.39 22.60
C PRO A 323 59.25 77.73 21.84
N GLU A 324 59.38 77.66 20.52
CA GLU A 324 59.44 78.88 19.72
C GLU A 324 58.12 79.67 19.73
N LYS A 325 56.98 78.93 19.69
CA LYS A 325 55.66 79.58 19.77
C LYS A 325 55.35 80.13 21.16
N VAL A 326 55.87 79.46 22.19
CA VAL A 326 55.73 79.91 23.57
C VAL A 326 56.50 81.19 23.74
N LEU A 327 57.70 81.32 23.21
CA LEU A 327 58.54 82.52 23.23
C LEU A 327 57.86 83.67 22.45
N LYS A 328 57.29 83.45 21.27
CA LYS A 328 56.53 84.42 20.45
C LYS A 328 55.32 85.06 21.15
N ARG A 329 54.74 84.29 22.12
CA ARG A 329 53.64 84.83 22.96
C ARG A 329 54.12 85.73 24.10
N GLY A 330 55.39 86.03 24.19
CA GLY A 330 55.93 86.91 25.22
C GLY A 330 56.37 86.18 26.51
N TYR A 331 56.37 84.83 26.48
CA TYR A 331 56.91 84.02 27.57
C TYR A 331 58.42 83.91 27.43
N ALA A 332 59.08 83.65 28.55
CA ALA A 332 60.53 83.40 28.58
C ALA A 332 60.82 82.06 29.17
N ILE A 333 61.80 81.33 28.62
CA ILE A 333 62.28 80.06 29.18
C ILE A 333 63.43 80.40 30.14
N LEU A 334 63.30 79.94 31.38
CA LEU A 334 64.30 80.12 32.39
C LEU A 334 65.11 78.81 32.49
N ALA A 335 66.41 78.88 32.37
CA ALA A 335 67.34 77.78 32.53
C ALA A 335 68.37 78.09 33.62
N GLY A 336 68.59 77.24 34.56
CA GLY A 336 69.47 77.38 35.69
C GLY A 336 68.84 77.04 37.05
N GLU A 337 69.67 77.08 38.11
CA GLU A 337 69.16 76.84 39.47
C GLU A 337 68.44 78.08 40.00
N ILE A 338 67.19 78.00 40.33
CA ILE A 338 66.39 79.05 40.92
C ILE A 338 66.70 79.05 42.43
N LYS A 339 67.73 79.92 42.85
CA LYS A 339 68.08 80.11 44.25
C LYS A 339 68.45 81.61 44.44
N GLN A 340 68.24 82.16 45.59
CA GLN A 340 68.63 83.52 45.90
C GLN A 340 70.12 83.80 45.69
N GLY A 341 70.50 84.74 44.91
CA GLY A 341 71.88 85.00 44.48
C GLY A 341 72.33 84.13 43.32
N GLY A 342 71.48 83.24 42.75
CA GLY A 342 71.79 82.41 41.57
C GLY A 342 71.56 83.21 40.27
N VAL A 343 72.38 82.89 39.26
CA VAL A 343 72.22 83.43 37.91
C VAL A 343 71.38 82.48 37.07
N VAL A 344 70.32 82.99 36.46
CA VAL A 344 69.45 82.25 35.55
C VAL A 344 69.57 82.85 34.16
N LYS A 345 69.64 81.94 33.15
CA LYS A 345 69.51 82.34 31.75
C LYS A 345 68.02 82.43 31.39
N ILE A 346 67.65 83.60 30.87
CA ILE A 346 66.32 83.91 30.40
C ILE A 346 66.37 83.95 28.88
N THR A 347 65.75 83.00 28.20
CA THR A 347 65.62 83.02 26.73
C THR A 347 64.25 83.59 26.35
N THR A 348 64.24 84.69 25.67
CA THR A 348 63.04 85.30 25.05
C THR A 348 63.06 85.09 23.54
N GLU A 349 62.05 85.54 22.80
CA GLU A 349 62.00 85.41 21.33
C GLU A 349 63.19 86.07 20.64
N THR A 350 63.65 87.14 21.14
CA THR A 350 64.66 87.97 20.47
C THR A 350 66.00 88.09 21.21
N GLN A 351 66.09 87.69 22.48
CA GLN A 351 67.26 87.98 23.33
C GLN A 351 67.52 86.80 24.33
N ASN A 352 68.77 86.59 24.61
CA ASN A 352 69.21 85.80 25.75
C ASN A 352 69.76 86.74 26.83
N LEU A 353 69.17 86.74 27.99
CA LEU A 353 69.55 87.59 29.12
C LEU A 353 70.11 86.71 30.24
N GLU A 354 71.06 87.24 31.02
CA GLU A 354 71.45 86.66 32.28
C GLU A 354 70.98 87.59 33.41
N ALA A 355 70.26 87.00 34.36
CA ALA A 355 69.71 87.75 35.47
C ALA A 355 70.07 87.10 36.80
N GLU A 356 70.46 87.90 37.78
CA GLU A 356 70.66 87.42 39.16
C GLU A 356 69.37 87.43 39.95
N ILE A 357 69.01 86.37 40.60
CA ILE A 357 67.79 86.29 41.42
C ILE A 357 68.02 86.97 42.76
N LYS A 358 67.48 88.19 42.90
CA LYS A 358 67.61 88.98 44.14
C LYS A 358 66.70 88.53 45.28
N LYS A 359 65.49 87.96 44.94
CA LYS A 359 64.50 87.49 45.93
C LYS A 359 63.63 86.40 45.35
N ILE A 360 63.36 85.37 46.16
CA ILE A 360 62.41 84.35 45.80
C ILE A 360 61.22 84.44 46.79
N GLU A 361 60.04 84.54 46.26
CA GLU A 361 58.79 84.46 47.05
C GLU A 361 58.01 83.28 46.55
N GLU A 362 57.61 82.40 47.47
CA GLU A 362 56.74 81.30 47.12
C GLU A 362 55.31 81.81 46.83
N ARG A 363 54.80 81.45 45.68
CA ARG A 363 53.42 81.77 45.32
C ARG A 363 52.51 80.66 45.91
N ASN A 364 51.75 81.04 46.91
CA ASN A 364 50.68 80.18 47.39
C ASN A 364 49.50 80.30 46.40
N ASP A 365 49.36 79.30 45.49
CA ASP A 365 48.12 79.16 44.72
C ASP A 365 47.10 78.45 45.63
N GLY A 366 46.06 79.20 46.03
CA GLY A 366 44.93 78.72 46.79
C GLY A 366 43.96 77.87 45.93
#